data_683fb0bd5deb6e16def83ff81cfc2eb8
#
_entry.id   683fb0bd5deb6e16def83ff81cfc2eb8
#
_cell.length_a   1.000
_cell.length_b   1.000
_cell.length_c   1.000
_cell.angle_alpha   90.00
_cell.angle_beta   90.00
_cell.angle_gamma   90.00
#
_symmetry.space_group_name_H-M   'P 1'
#
loop_
_entity.id
_entity.type
_entity.pdbx_description
1 polymer ?
#
loop_
_entity_poly.entity_id
_entity_poly.type
_entity_poly.pdbx_seq_one_letter_code
_entity_poly.pdbx_strand_id
1 'polypeptide(L)'
;SQHALKKELAGMPACRGFARALQDRVLQNRPGVIAEIKKASPSKGVIRADFDPVQIARAYEQSGAACLSVLTDVRFFQGKNSFMQNARNAVKLPVIRKDFMIDEYQIYESRVLGADCILLIASVLSPELLERLYHLARSLGMDVLIEVHDRAEAEMALALEPELLGINNRNLRTFEVSLNATFELLEMIPSGVTVVTESGISNSADVRMMLEAGVNSFLVGESFMREVDPGEKLKAMFFPEA
;
A
#
# COMPACT_ATOMS: atom_id res chain seq x y z
N SER A 1 -17.17 19.99 -3.34
CA SER A 1 -17.81 19.33 -4.51
C SER A 1 -16.72 18.82 -5.47
N GLN A 2 -17.01 17.85 -6.29
CA GLN A 2 -16.09 17.32 -7.32
C GLN A 2 -15.56 18.43 -8.24
N HIS A 3 -16.39 19.41 -8.58
CA HIS A 3 -15.98 20.57 -9.37
C HIS A 3 -14.88 21.41 -8.70
N ALA A 4 -14.94 21.60 -7.38
CA ALA A 4 -13.90 22.31 -6.63
C ALA A 4 -12.58 21.53 -6.65
N LEU A 5 -12.63 20.21 -6.43
CA LEU A 5 -11.44 19.34 -6.50
C LEU A 5 -10.78 19.40 -7.89
N LYS A 6 -11.58 19.35 -8.96
CA LYS A 6 -11.05 19.45 -10.34
C LYS A 6 -10.30 20.78 -10.61
N LYS A 7 -10.72 21.89 -9.98
CA LYS A 7 -9.99 23.16 -10.09
C LYS A 7 -8.65 23.13 -9.35
N GLU A 8 -8.60 22.48 -8.18
CA GLU A 8 -7.38 22.38 -7.37
C GLU A 8 -6.33 21.51 -8.05
N LEU A 9 -6.74 20.52 -8.86
CA LEU A 9 -5.83 19.61 -9.58
C LEU A 9 -4.86 20.34 -10.52
N ALA A 10 -5.30 21.44 -11.13
CA ALA A 10 -4.47 22.19 -12.09
C ALA A 10 -3.16 22.74 -11.50
N GLY A 11 -3.11 22.92 -10.17
CA GLY A 11 -1.93 23.40 -9.46
C GLY A 11 -1.12 22.33 -8.74
N MET A 12 -1.55 21.06 -8.83
CA MET A 12 -0.88 19.99 -8.08
C MET A 12 0.46 19.57 -8.73
N PRO A 13 1.53 19.39 -7.94
CA PRO A 13 2.78 18.84 -8.46
C PRO A 13 2.58 17.42 -8.98
N ALA A 14 3.46 16.94 -9.85
CA ALA A 14 3.46 15.55 -10.31
C ALA A 14 3.55 14.57 -9.14
N CYS A 15 2.96 13.38 -9.30
CA CYS A 15 3.12 12.29 -8.34
C CYS A 15 4.58 11.81 -8.29
N ARG A 16 4.98 11.27 -7.14
CA ARG A 16 6.38 10.86 -6.89
C ARG A 16 6.77 9.50 -7.50
N GLY A 17 5.84 8.83 -8.21
CA GLY A 17 6.10 7.54 -8.86
C GLY A 17 6.20 6.39 -7.85
N PHE A 18 5.06 5.92 -7.36
CA PHE A 18 4.99 4.87 -6.34
C PHE A 18 5.45 3.50 -6.87
N ALA A 19 4.94 3.09 -8.04
CA ALA A 19 5.34 1.86 -8.70
C ALA A 19 6.84 1.86 -9.02
N ARG A 20 7.33 2.96 -9.58
CA ARG A 20 8.74 3.13 -9.91
C ARG A 20 9.65 3.01 -8.69
N ALA A 21 9.27 3.58 -7.55
CA ALA A 21 10.08 3.49 -6.32
C ALA A 21 10.26 2.05 -5.85
N LEU A 22 9.24 1.18 -6.01
CA LEU A 22 9.34 -0.25 -5.74
C LEU A 22 10.25 -0.95 -6.75
N GLN A 23 10.04 -0.71 -8.05
CA GLN A 23 10.82 -1.30 -9.12
C GLN A 23 12.31 -0.93 -9.02
N ASP A 24 12.63 0.32 -8.69
CA ASP A 24 14.02 0.78 -8.50
C ASP A 24 14.72 0.02 -7.36
N ARG A 25 14.01 -0.38 -6.29
CA ARG A 25 14.57 -1.24 -5.24
C ARG A 25 14.87 -2.65 -5.75
N VAL A 26 13.95 -3.23 -6.48
CA VAL A 26 14.12 -4.57 -7.07
C VAL A 26 15.30 -4.61 -8.05
N LEU A 27 15.45 -3.57 -8.88
CA LEU A 27 16.60 -3.45 -9.79
C LEU A 27 17.94 -3.32 -9.04
N GLN A 28 17.93 -2.83 -7.82
CA GLN A 28 19.11 -2.76 -6.93
C GLN A 28 19.30 -4.06 -6.10
N ASN A 29 18.58 -5.13 -6.41
CA ASN A 29 18.55 -6.38 -5.65
C ASN A 29 18.18 -6.17 -4.17
N ARG A 30 17.26 -5.24 -3.90
CA ARG A 30 16.74 -4.94 -2.57
C ARG A 30 15.22 -5.08 -2.54
N PRO A 31 14.64 -5.55 -1.43
CA PRO A 31 13.19 -5.60 -1.30
C PRO A 31 12.57 -4.19 -1.32
N GLY A 32 11.45 -4.07 -2.04
CA GLY A 32 10.61 -2.87 -2.06
C GLY A 32 9.63 -2.89 -0.88
N VAL A 33 9.90 -2.13 0.18
CA VAL A 33 9.05 -2.11 1.38
C VAL A 33 8.12 -0.92 1.36
N ILE A 34 6.82 -1.18 1.35
CA ILE A 34 5.75 -0.21 1.61
C ILE A 34 5.49 -0.26 3.11
N ALA A 35 5.99 0.73 3.84
CA ALA A 35 5.86 0.78 5.29
C ALA A 35 4.54 1.46 5.69
N GLU A 36 3.68 0.75 6.41
CA GLU A 36 2.33 1.22 6.74
C GLU A 36 2.27 1.97 8.06
N ILE A 37 1.70 3.16 8.03
CA ILE A 37 1.40 4.03 9.17
C ILE A 37 -0.06 3.81 9.55
N LYS A 38 -0.29 3.02 10.62
CA LYS A 38 -1.61 2.56 11.06
C LYS A 38 -1.77 2.66 12.56
N LYS A 39 -2.75 3.45 13.02
CA LYS A 39 -3.04 3.64 14.44
C LYS A 39 -3.79 2.48 15.05
N ALA A 40 -4.79 1.99 14.35
CA ALA A 40 -5.72 0.95 14.82
C ALA A 40 -6.14 0.03 13.68
N SER A 41 -6.73 -1.11 13.99
CA SER A 41 -7.40 -1.99 13.03
C SER A 41 -8.62 -2.67 13.65
N PRO A 42 -9.61 -3.12 12.83
CA PRO A 42 -10.81 -3.83 13.34
C PRO A 42 -10.48 -5.07 14.15
N SER A 43 -9.46 -5.82 13.75
CA SER A 43 -9.08 -7.10 14.37
C SER A 43 -8.26 -6.94 15.65
N LYS A 44 -7.61 -5.78 15.88
CA LYS A 44 -6.64 -5.58 16.98
C LYS A 44 -6.93 -4.36 17.85
N GLY A 45 -7.90 -3.53 17.48
CA GLY A 45 -8.14 -2.26 18.16
C GLY A 45 -6.98 -1.28 17.95
N VAL A 46 -6.67 -0.46 18.95
CA VAL A 46 -5.52 0.47 18.91
C VAL A 46 -4.23 -0.33 18.96
N ILE A 47 -3.41 -0.22 17.90
CA ILE A 47 -2.12 -0.89 17.78
C ILE A 47 -1.02 -0.01 18.38
N ARG A 48 -1.10 1.31 18.15
CA ARG A 48 -0.13 2.28 18.65
C ARG A 48 -0.85 3.46 19.29
N ALA A 49 -0.74 3.60 20.61
CA ALA A 49 -1.36 4.70 21.37
C ALA A 49 -0.58 6.01 21.18
N ASP A 50 0.75 5.93 21.25
CA ASP A 50 1.68 7.02 20.94
C ASP A 50 1.89 7.08 19.42
N PHE A 51 1.01 7.82 18.73
CA PHE A 51 0.93 7.83 17.28
C PHE A 51 1.24 9.21 16.71
N ASP A 52 2.45 9.35 16.19
CA ASP A 52 2.90 10.52 15.43
C ASP A 52 3.26 10.12 13.99
N PRO A 53 2.44 10.41 12.99
CA PRO A 53 2.68 10.00 11.61
C PRO A 53 3.94 10.64 11.00
N VAL A 54 4.39 11.80 11.50
CA VAL A 54 5.61 12.49 11.03
C VAL A 54 6.85 11.76 11.52
N GLN A 55 6.90 11.45 12.80
CA GLN A 55 8.04 10.71 13.38
C GLN A 55 8.14 9.32 12.78
N ILE A 56 7.01 8.60 12.63
CA ILE A 56 6.96 7.27 12.03
C ILE A 56 7.44 7.32 10.57
N ALA A 57 6.98 8.28 9.78
CA ALA A 57 7.39 8.43 8.38
C ALA A 57 8.91 8.64 8.24
N ARG A 58 9.49 9.49 9.09
CA ARG A 58 10.94 9.74 9.11
C ARG A 58 11.73 8.48 9.51
N ALA A 59 11.28 7.76 10.53
CA ALA A 59 11.89 6.50 10.93
C ALA A 59 11.89 5.49 9.77
N TYR A 60 10.77 5.35 9.06
CA TYR A 60 10.68 4.47 7.89
C TYR A 60 11.60 4.89 6.74
N GLU A 61 11.66 6.20 6.41
CA GLU A 61 12.55 6.70 5.36
C GLU A 61 14.02 6.42 5.69
N GLN A 62 14.45 6.70 6.93
CA GLN A 62 15.81 6.45 7.40
C GLN A 62 16.17 4.96 7.43
N SER A 63 15.18 4.10 7.63
CA SER A 63 15.36 2.64 7.69
C SER A 63 15.22 1.94 6.32
N GLY A 64 15.06 2.69 5.23
CA GLY A 64 15.13 2.15 3.88
C GLY A 64 13.80 1.74 3.27
N ALA A 65 12.65 2.17 3.79
CA ALA A 65 11.38 2.03 3.10
C ALA A 65 11.45 2.60 1.67
N ALA A 66 10.75 1.98 0.74
CA ALA A 66 10.60 2.46 -0.62
C ALA A 66 9.42 3.44 -0.74
N CYS A 67 8.33 3.13 -0.07
CA CYS A 67 7.08 3.87 -0.08
C CYS A 67 6.42 3.87 1.31
N LEU A 68 5.47 4.76 1.51
CA LEU A 68 4.59 4.77 2.69
C LEU A 68 3.17 4.36 2.32
N SER A 69 2.51 3.64 3.22
CA SER A 69 1.06 3.42 3.21
C SER A 69 0.46 4.14 4.41
N VAL A 70 -0.55 4.98 4.22
CA VAL A 70 -1.17 5.71 5.33
C VAL A 70 -2.66 5.49 5.36
N LEU A 71 -3.18 4.96 6.48
CA LEU A 71 -4.60 4.74 6.70
C LEU A 71 -5.31 6.09 6.87
N THR A 72 -6.33 6.34 6.03
CA THR A 72 -7.16 7.54 6.12
C THR A 72 -8.59 7.24 6.54
N ASP A 73 -9.04 5.98 6.49
CA ASP A 73 -10.35 5.58 7.02
C ASP A 73 -10.47 5.88 8.51
N VAL A 74 -11.52 6.64 8.86
CA VAL A 74 -11.75 7.10 10.23
C VAL A 74 -12.42 6.02 11.09
N ARG A 75 -13.36 5.29 10.49
CA ARG A 75 -14.28 4.42 11.22
C ARG A 75 -13.60 3.14 11.72
N PHE A 76 -12.85 2.50 10.85
CA PHE A 76 -12.26 1.18 11.11
C PHE A 76 -10.81 1.25 11.57
N PHE A 77 -10.07 2.28 11.12
CA PHE A 77 -8.63 2.37 11.36
C PHE A 77 -8.21 3.60 12.18
N GLN A 78 -9.16 4.44 12.61
CA GLN A 78 -8.90 5.72 13.29
C GLN A 78 -7.92 6.60 12.50
N GLY A 79 -7.96 6.50 11.17
CA GLY A 79 -7.16 7.27 10.24
C GLY A 79 -7.67 8.71 10.07
N LYS A 80 -6.88 9.51 9.37
CA LYS A 80 -7.26 10.89 8.98
C LYS A 80 -6.50 11.30 7.73
N ASN A 81 -7.12 12.08 6.86
CA ASN A 81 -6.44 12.67 5.69
C ASN A 81 -5.20 13.47 6.09
N SER A 82 -5.25 14.19 7.22
CA SER A 82 -4.10 14.95 7.74
C SER A 82 -2.92 14.06 8.12
N PHE A 83 -3.12 12.81 8.51
CA PHE A 83 -2.01 11.90 8.80
C PHE A 83 -1.20 11.63 7.54
N MET A 84 -1.88 11.37 6.41
CA MET A 84 -1.22 11.15 5.13
C MET A 84 -0.49 12.42 4.65
N GLN A 85 -1.15 13.58 4.70
CA GLN A 85 -0.54 14.85 4.30
C GLN A 85 0.70 15.18 5.15
N ASN A 86 0.61 15.01 6.47
CA ASN A 86 1.72 15.29 7.38
C ASN A 86 2.90 14.32 7.16
N ALA A 87 2.62 13.01 7.02
CA ALA A 87 3.64 12.02 6.71
C ALA A 87 4.34 12.33 5.38
N ARG A 88 3.55 12.59 4.31
CA ARG A 88 4.06 12.91 2.98
C ARG A 88 4.94 14.17 2.96
N ASN A 89 4.55 15.19 3.70
CA ASN A 89 5.30 16.46 3.77
C ASN A 89 6.60 16.33 4.57
N ALA A 90 6.70 15.33 5.46
CA ALA A 90 7.87 15.10 6.30
C ALA A 90 9.00 14.36 5.61
N VAL A 91 8.73 13.65 4.49
CA VAL A 91 9.67 12.77 3.78
C VAL A 91 9.54 12.92 2.26
N LYS A 92 10.48 12.32 1.52
CA LYS A 92 10.46 12.30 0.04
C LYS A 92 9.81 11.05 -0.55
N LEU A 93 9.51 10.06 0.27
CA LEU A 93 8.91 8.81 -0.18
C LEU A 93 7.53 9.04 -0.83
N PRO A 94 7.19 8.30 -1.90
CA PRO A 94 5.84 8.28 -2.42
C PRO A 94 4.87 7.62 -1.43
N VAL A 95 3.60 8.05 -1.46
CA VAL A 95 2.60 7.66 -0.47
C VAL A 95 1.35 7.11 -1.14
N ILE A 96 0.91 5.93 -0.71
CA ILE A 96 -0.43 5.40 -1.03
C ILE A 96 -1.45 5.83 0.03
N ARG A 97 -2.59 6.34 -0.43
CA ARG A 97 -3.78 6.52 0.41
C ARG A 97 -4.45 5.17 0.63
N LYS A 98 -4.37 4.63 1.82
CA LYS A 98 -4.99 3.37 2.21
C LYS A 98 -6.39 3.65 2.78
N ASP A 99 -7.40 3.49 1.95
CA ASP A 99 -8.82 3.77 2.25
C ASP A 99 -9.72 2.89 1.38
N PHE A 100 -11.02 2.82 1.69
CA PHE A 100 -12.02 2.13 0.88
C PHE A 100 -12.50 3.07 -0.23
N MET A 101 -11.97 2.89 -1.45
CA MET A 101 -12.34 3.69 -2.63
C MET A 101 -13.54 3.06 -3.33
N ILE A 102 -14.69 3.74 -3.30
CA ILE A 102 -15.95 3.28 -3.87
C ILE A 102 -16.65 4.33 -4.77
N ASP A 103 -16.05 5.52 -4.88
CA ASP A 103 -16.61 6.63 -5.63
C ASP A 103 -15.51 7.47 -6.27
N GLU A 104 -15.78 7.99 -7.48
CA GLU A 104 -14.85 8.87 -8.21
C GLU A 104 -14.43 10.12 -7.43
N TYR A 105 -15.31 10.64 -6.57
CA TYR A 105 -14.98 11.77 -5.69
C TYR A 105 -13.74 11.49 -4.85
N GLN A 106 -13.62 10.26 -4.31
CA GLN A 106 -12.48 9.87 -3.49
C GLN A 106 -11.17 9.83 -4.30
N ILE A 107 -11.25 9.52 -5.59
CA ILE A 107 -10.07 9.52 -6.48
C ILE A 107 -9.57 10.96 -6.68
N TYR A 108 -10.46 11.90 -7.00
CA TYR A 108 -10.09 13.31 -7.09
C TYR A 108 -9.58 13.86 -5.76
N GLU A 109 -10.26 13.53 -4.65
CA GLU A 109 -9.84 13.92 -3.32
C GLU A 109 -8.43 13.39 -2.99
N SER A 110 -8.16 12.12 -3.28
CA SER A 110 -6.84 11.51 -3.04
C SER A 110 -5.73 12.29 -3.75
N ARG A 111 -5.98 12.65 -5.01
CA ARG A 111 -5.00 13.42 -5.80
C ARG A 111 -4.76 14.81 -5.21
N VAL A 112 -5.82 15.52 -4.80
CA VAL A 112 -5.73 16.85 -4.15
C VAL A 112 -5.05 16.76 -2.79
N LEU A 113 -5.28 15.72 -2.02
CA LEU A 113 -4.58 15.46 -0.75
C LEU A 113 -3.08 15.13 -0.95
N GLY A 114 -2.66 14.88 -2.20
CA GLY A 114 -1.27 14.60 -2.55
C GLY A 114 -0.92 13.11 -2.56
N ALA A 115 -1.88 12.20 -2.63
CA ALA A 115 -1.56 10.79 -2.81
C ALA A 115 -0.81 10.57 -4.13
N ASP A 116 0.19 9.71 -4.08
CA ASP A 116 0.97 9.27 -5.25
C ASP A 116 0.42 7.95 -5.81
N CYS A 117 -0.29 7.19 -4.97
CA CYS A 117 -0.96 5.94 -5.28
C CYS A 117 -2.27 5.84 -4.49
N ILE A 118 -3.22 5.05 -5.00
CA ILE A 118 -4.45 4.67 -4.29
C ILE A 118 -4.60 3.16 -4.21
N LEU A 119 -5.43 2.71 -3.27
CA LEU A 119 -5.84 1.31 -3.14
C LEU A 119 -7.20 1.12 -3.82
N LEU A 120 -7.32 0.08 -4.64
CA LEU A 120 -8.60 -0.47 -5.10
C LEU A 120 -8.72 -1.92 -4.64
N ILE A 121 -9.77 -2.26 -3.91
CA ILE A 121 -9.98 -3.60 -3.36
C ILE A 121 -10.97 -4.34 -4.25
N ALA A 122 -10.52 -5.38 -4.95
CA ALA A 122 -11.31 -6.10 -5.94
C ALA A 122 -12.59 -6.71 -5.35
N SER A 123 -12.53 -7.27 -4.13
CA SER A 123 -13.69 -7.86 -3.44
C SER A 123 -14.81 -6.87 -3.08
N VAL A 124 -14.55 -5.57 -3.13
CA VAL A 124 -15.50 -4.51 -2.73
C VAL A 124 -16.13 -3.83 -3.94
N LEU A 125 -15.56 -3.99 -5.13
CA LEU A 125 -15.94 -3.27 -6.34
C LEU A 125 -16.54 -4.21 -7.37
N SER A 126 -17.53 -3.72 -8.14
CA SER A 126 -17.92 -4.42 -9.38
C SER A 126 -16.81 -4.25 -10.43
N PRO A 127 -16.70 -5.17 -11.41
CA PRO A 127 -15.70 -5.05 -12.49
C PRO A 127 -15.75 -3.68 -13.19
N GLU A 128 -16.93 -3.18 -13.49
CA GLU A 128 -17.12 -1.89 -14.18
C GLU A 128 -16.70 -0.70 -13.30
N LEU A 129 -16.91 -0.79 -11.99
CA LEU A 129 -16.50 0.26 -11.08
C LEU A 129 -14.97 0.22 -10.85
N LEU A 130 -14.40 -0.96 -10.71
CA LEU A 130 -12.95 -1.16 -10.61
C LEU A 130 -12.24 -0.55 -11.83
N GLU A 131 -12.66 -0.90 -13.04
CA GLU A 131 -12.13 -0.38 -14.29
C GLU A 131 -12.20 1.16 -14.35
N ARG A 132 -13.38 1.71 -14.04
CA ARG A 132 -13.61 3.15 -14.08
C ARG A 132 -12.72 3.92 -13.10
N LEU A 133 -12.62 3.44 -11.84
CA LEU A 133 -11.78 4.08 -10.81
C LEU A 133 -10.29 3.92 -11.13
N TYR A 134 -9.89 2.77 -11.67
CA TYR A 134 -8.51 2.51 -12.11
C TYR A 134 -8.08 3.52 -13.18
N HIS A 135 -8.84 3.61 -14.28
CA HIS A 135 -8.51 4.54 -15.37
C HIS A 135 -8.57 6.00 -14.94
N LEU A 136 -9.52 6.36 -14.07
CA LEU A 136 -9.59 7.71 -13.53
C LEU A 136 -8.32 8.06 -12.72
N ALA A 137 -7.87 7.18 -11.82
CA ALA A 137 -6.66 7.41 -11.04
C ALA A 137 -5.42 7.53 -11.92
N ARG A 138 -5.28 6.63 -12.91
CA ARG A 138 -4.17 6.68 -13.89
C ARG A 138 -4.19 7.98 -14.71
N SER A 139 -5.36 8.44 -15.13
CA SER A 139 -5.50 9.70 -15.86
C SER A 139 -5.10 10.94 -15.04
N LEU A 140 -5.15 10.85 -13.71
CA LEU A 140 -4.70 11.89 -12.79
C LEU A 140 -3.23 11.76 -12.40
N GLY A 141 -2.51 10.80 -12.98
CA GLY A 141 -1.07 10.54 -12.76
C GLY A 141 -0.75 9.78 -11.49
N MET A 142 -1.75 9.22 -10.79
CA MET A 142 -1.52 8.34 -9.64
C MET A 142 -1.28 6.90 -10.09
N ASP A 143 -0.44 6.19 -9.35
CA ASP A 143 -0.37 4.74 -9.43
C ASP A 143 -1.56 4.10 -8.69
N VAL A 144 -1.83 2.82 -8.99
CA VAL A 144 -2.94 2.08 -8.39
C VAL A 144 -2.45 0.72 -7.93
N LEU A 145 -2.62 0.42 -6.66
CA LEU A 145 -2.47 -0.92 -6.10
C LEU A 145 -3.84 -1.60 -6.07
N ILE A 146 -4.03 -2.64 -6.89
CA ILE A 146 -5.25 -3.43 -6.85
C ILE A 146 -5.04 -4.58 -5.89
N GLU A 147 -5.80 -4.61 -4.79
CA GLU A 147 -5.73 -5.66 -3.76
C GLU A 147 -6.68 -6.80 -4.12
N VAL A 148 -6.16 -8.03 -4.10
CA VAL A 148 -6.89 -9.27 -4.38
C VAL A 148 -6.65 -10.32 -3.29
N HIS A 149 -7.61 -11.25 -3.12
CA HIS A 149 -7.57 -12.31 -2.11
C HIS A 149 -7.66 -13.71 -2.70
N ASP A 150 -8.18 -13.84 -3.91
CA ASP A 150 -8.38 -15.13 -4.58
C ASP A 150 -8.21 -15.04 -6.11
N ARG A 151 -8.31 -16.18 -6.76
CA ARG A 151 -8.14 -16.32 -8.22
C ARG A 151 -9.14 -15.47 -9.02
N ALA A 152 -10.40 -15.44 -8.63
CA ALA A 152 -11.43 -14.70 -9.37
C ALA A 152 -11.19 -13.18 -9.30
N GLU A 153 -10.81 -12.68 -8.14
CA GLU A 153 -10.41 -11.29 -7.95
C GLU A 153 -9.14 -10.95 -8.73
N ALA A 154 -8.17 -11.87 -8.76
CA ALA A 154 -6.93 -11.69 -9.52
C ALA A 154 -7.20 -11.67 -11.03
N GLU A 155 -8.06 -12.55 -11.57
CA GLU A 155 -8.48 -12.54 -12.99
C GLU A 155 -9.13 -11.21 -13.35
N MET A 156 -10.03 -10.69 -12.50
CA MET A 156 -10.67 -9.39 -12.70
C MET A 156 -9.66 -8.24 -12.70
N ALA A 157 -8.71 -8.25 -11.77
CA ALA A 157 -7.68 -7.22 -11.68
C ALA A 157 -6.70 -7.26 -12.87
N LEU A 158 -6.26 -8.46 -13.27
CA LEU A 158 -5.31 -8.66 -14.37
C LEU A 158 -5.88 -8.27 -15.75
N ALA A 159 -7.20 -8.29 -15.92
CA ALA A 159 -7.85 -7.81 -17.14
C ALA A 159 -7.60 -6.30 -17.41
N LEU A 160 -7.20 -5.54 -16.38
CA LEU A 160 -6.85 -4.12 -16.49
C LEU A 160 -5.35 -3.88 -16.78
N GLU A 161 -4.55 -4.94 -16.92
CA GLU A 161 -3.10 -4.88 -17.11
C GLU A 161 -2.40 -3.96 -16.09
N PRO A 162 -2.58 -4.19 -14.77
CA PRO A 162 -2.07 -3.29 -13.73
C PRO A 162 -0.55 -3.38 -13.61
N GLU A 163 0.09 -2.27 -13.26
CA GLU A 163 1.52 -2.26 -12.91
C GLU A 163 1.78 -2.87 -11.52
N LEU A 164 0.81 -2.74 -10.60
CA LEU A 164 0.90 -3.20 -9.21
C LEU A 164 -0.30 -4.08 -8.86
N LEU A 165 -0.04 -5.25 -8.33
CA LEU A 165 -1.06 -6.15 -7.79
C LEU A 165 -0.71 -6.52 -6.35
N GLY A 166 -1.61 -6.21 -5.41
CA GLY A 166 -1.48 -6.57 -4.01
C GLY A 166 -2.18 -7.91 -3.74
N ILE A 167 -1.48 -8.86 -3.15
CA ILE A 167 -2.08 -10.10 -2.66
C ILE A 167 -2.19 -10.00 -1.15
N ASN A 168 -3.42 -9.91 -0.64
CA ASN A 168 -3.67 -9.84 0.78
C ASN A 168 -3.82 -11.24 1.37
N ASN A 169 -2.83 -11.65 2.16
CA ASN A 169 -2.81 -12.94 2.86
C ASN A 169 -3.82 -13.06 4.00
N ARG A 170 -4.54 -11.99 4.32
CA ARG A 170 -5.59 -11.99 5.34
C ARG A 170 -6.96 -12.17 4.70
N ASN A 171 -7.65 -13.22 5.10
CA ASN A 171 -9.06 -13.37 4.76
C ASN A 171 -9.88 -12.29 5.47
N LEU A 172 -10.58 -11.44 4.72
CA LEU A 172 -11.33 -10.30 5.29
C LEU A 172 -12.59 -10.71 6.06
N ARG A 173 -13.05 -11.98 5.94
CA ARG A 173 -14.22 -12.49 6.65
C ARG A 173 -13.86 -13.20 7.95
N THR A 174 -12.79 -14.04 7.93
CA THR A 174 -12.36 -14.84 9.08
C THR A 174 -11.22 -14.22 9.86
N PHE A 175 -10.52 -13.23 9.27
CA PHE A 175 -9.26 -12.63 9.74
C PHE A 175 -8.08 -13.62 9.84
N GLU A 176 -8.24 -14.84 9.36
CA GLU A 176 -7.14 -15.78 9.23
C GLU A 176 -6.09 -15.28 8.25
N VAL A 177 -4.83 -15.56 8.55
CA VAL A 177 -3.68 -15.13 7.73
C VAL A 177 -2.91 -16.36 7.27
N SER A 178 -2.71 -16.47 5.96
CA SER A 178 -1.90 -17.55 5.37
C SER A 178 -1.08 -17.01 4.20
N LEU A 179 0.23 -17.12 4.28
CA LEU A 179 1.15 -16.74 3.21
C LEU A 179 0.95 -17.57 1.93
N ASN A 180 0.26 -18.73 2.03
CA ASN A 180 -0.08 -19.57 0.89
C ASN A 180 -0.95 -18.82 -0.14
N ALA A 181 -1.76 -17.84 0.27
CA ALA A 181 -2.55 -17.06 -0.66
C ALA A 181 -1.67 -16.37 -1.73
N THR A 182 -0.52 -15.84 -1.33
CA THR A 182 0.44 -15.29 -2.28
C THR A 182 0.97 -16.38 -3.23
N PHE A 183 1.42 -17.52 -2.72
CA PHE A 183 2.01 -18.57 -3.56
C PHE A 183 1.02 -19.14 -4.56
N GLU A 184 -0.24 -19.35 -4.18
CA GLU A 184 -1.29 -19.89 -5.04
C GLU A 184 -1.61 -18.99 -6.24
N LEU A 185 -1.45 -17.67 -6.08
CA LEU A 185 -1.78 -16.70 -7.14
C LEU A 185 -0.58 -16.38 -8.05
N LEU A 186 0.67 -16.60 -7.61
CA LEU A 186 1.86 -16.24 -8.38
C LEU A 186 1.89 -16.86 -9.77
N GLU A 187 1.45 -18.11 -9.92
CA GLU A 187 1.50 -18.83 -11.20
C GLU A 187 0.68 -18.18 -12.31
N MET A 188 -0.35 -17.41 -11.95
CA MET A 188 -1.22 -16.77 -12.93
C MET A 188 -0.83 -15.32 -13.25
N ILE A 189 0.11 -14.74 -12.50
CA ILE A 189 0.46 -13.33 -12.65
C ILE A 189 1.57 -13.16 -13.69
N PRO A 190 1.36 -12.32 -14.73
CA PRO A 190 2.38 -12.03 -15.73
C PRO A 190 3.64 -11.41 -15.12
N SER A 191 4.81 -11.72 -15.68
CA SER A 191 6.12 -11.27 -15.19
C SER A 191 6.32 -9.73 -15.21
N GLY A 192 5.49 -9.00 -15.95
CA GLY A 192 5.53 -7.53 -16.00
C GLY A 192 4.81 -6.85 -14.83
N VAL A 193 4.06 -7.59 -14.02
CA VAL A 193 3.30 -7.05 -12.89
C VAL A 193 4.14 -7.10 -11.62
N THR A 194 4.25 -5.98 -10.92
CA THR A 194 4.90 -5.94 -9.61
C THR A 194 3.93 -6.47 -8.55
N VAL A 195 4.24 -7.65 -8.01
CA VAL A 195 3.45 -8.28 -6.94
C VAL A 195 3.87 -7.70 -5.59
N VAL A 196 2.89 -7.23 -4.82
CA VAL A 196 3.05 -6.79 -3.44
C VAL A 196 2.34 -7.78 -2.52
N THR A 197 3.08 -8.47 -1.64
CA THR A 197 2.45 -9.32 -0.61
C THR A 197 2.05 -8.46 0.58
N GLU A 198 0.80 -8.62 1.03
CA GLU A 198 0.22 -7.84 2.13
C GLU A 198 -0.23 -8.76 3.26
N SER A 199 -0.10 -8.31 4.50
CA SER A 199 -0.42 -9.08 5.71
C SER A 199 0.44 -10.34 5.91
N GLY A 200 0.65 -10.72 7.15
CA GLY A 200 1.30 -11.98 7.51
C GLY A 200 2.83 -11.96 7.61
N ILE A 201 3.49 -10.94 7.07
CA ILE A 201 4.95 -10.80 7.19
C ILE A 201 5.29 -10.29 8.59
N SER A 202 5.92 -11.14 9.41
CA SER A 202 6.18 -10.86 10.82
C SER A 202 7.65 -10.92 11.24
N ASN A 203 8.47 -11.58 10.45
CA ASN A 203 9.89 -11.81 10.71
C ASN A 203 10.71 -11.96 9.42
N SER A 204 12.03 -12.02 9.55
CA SER A 204 12.95 -12.15 8.41
C SER A 204 12.88 -13.52 7.69
N ALA A 205 12.35 -14.55 8.32
CA ALA A 205 12.14 -15.84 7.65
C ALA A 205 10.97 -15.76 6.66
N ASP A 206 9.88 -15.07 7.02
CA ASP A 206 8.76 -14.81 6.11
C ASP A 206 9.24 -13.99 4.90
N VAL A 207 10.10 -12.99 5.12
CA VAL A 207 10.68 -12.18 4.04
C VAL A 207 11.50 -13.05 3.10
N ARG A 208 12.41 -13.89 3.63
CA ARG A 208 13.23 -14.79 2.79
C ARG A 208 12.38 -15.74 1.98
N MET A 209 11.36 -16.35 2.57
CA MET A 209 10.44 -17.26 1.88
C MET A 209 9.77 -16.58 0.67
N MET A 210 9.33 -15.35 0.82
CA MET A 210 8.73 -14.57 -0.28
C MET A 210 9.76 -14.23 -1.37
N LEU A 211 10.97 -13.79 -0.97
CA LEU A 211 12.04 -13.48 -1.91
C LEU A 211 12.46 -14.71 -2.73
N GLU A 212 12.55 -15.89 -2.10
CA GLU A 212 12.84 -17.17 -2.77
C GLU A 212 11.75 -17.56 -3.78
N ALA A 213 10.51 -17.15 -3.53
CA ALA A 213 9.40 -17.33 -4.47
C ALA A 213 9.32 -16.24 -5.56
N GLY A 214 10.26 -15.27 -5.56
CA GLY A 214 10.28 -14.16 -6.54
C GLY A 214 9.42 -12.96 -6.18
N VAL A 215 8.81 -12.93 -4.99
CA VAL A 215 8.06 -11.76 -4.50
C VAL A 215 9.03 -10.80 -3.83
N ASN A 216 9.21 -9.61 -4.43
CA ASN A 216 10.21 -8.64 -4.01
C ASN A 216 9.61 -7.36 -3.40
N SER A 217 8.27 -7.23 -3.37
CA SER A 217 7.61 -6.07 -2.79
C SER A 217 6.64 -6.47 -1.69
N PHE A 218 6.62 -5.68 -0.60
CA PHE A 218 5.96 -6.02 0.66
C PHE A 218 5.20 -4.82 1.21
N LEU A 219 3.97 -5.03 1.67
CA LEU A 219 3.24 -4.04 2.47
C LEU A 219 3.13 -4.55 3.91
N VAL A 220 3.79 -3.85 4.84
CA VAL A 220 3.91 -4.27 6.24
C VAL A 220 3.58 -3.11 7.17
N GLY A 221 2.70 -3.38 8.13
CA GLY A 221 2.28 -2.39 9.12
C GLY A 221 2.26 -2.90 10.54
N GLU A 222 1.46 -3.94 10.83
CA GLU A 222 1.23 -4.40 12.21
C GLU A 222 2.52 -4.75 12.94
N SER A 223 3.42 -5.49 12.28
CA SER A 223 4.71 -5.90 12.86
C SER A 223 5.60 -4.71 13.24
N PHE A 224 5.54 -3.63 12.45
CA PHE A 224 6.32 -2.42 12.73
C PHE A 224 5.67 -1.56 13.80
N MET A 225 4.34 -1.34 13.72
CA MET A 225 3.62 -0.45 14.62
C MET A 225 3.58 -0.93 16.07
N ARG A 226 3.79 -2.21 16.34
CA ARG A 226 3.86 -2.79 17.69
C ARG A 226 5.17 -2.49 18.40
N GLU A 227 6.23 -2.17 17.67
CA GLU A 227 7.56 -1.94 18.25
C GLU A 227 7.72 -0.49 18.72
N VAL A 228 8.62 -0.27 19.66
CA VAL A 228 8.93 1.07 20.15
C VAL A 228 9.45 1.94 19.01
N ASP A 229 10.40 1.41 18.24
CA ASP A 229 10.88 2.03 17.00
C ASP A 229 10.48 1.20 15.80
N PRO A 230 9.50 1.68 14.99
CA PRO A 230 9.02 0.96 13.81
C PRO A 230 10.06 0.92 12.68
N GLY A 231 10.96 1.89 12.62
CA GLY A 231 12.04 1.94 11.64
C GLY A 231 13.10 0.88 11.91
N GLU A 232 13.53 0.74 13.15
CA GLU A 232 14.50 -0.32 13.55
C GLU A 232 13.92 -1.71 13.26
N LYS A 233 12.63 -1.93 13.49
CA LYS A 233 11.99 -3.20 13.15
C LYS A 233 12.02 -3.46 11.65
N LEU A 234 11.70 -2.45 10.82
CA LEU A 234 11.80 -2.54 9.38
C LEU A 234 13.23 -2.94 8.96
N LYS A 235 14.23 -2.21 9.48
CA LYS A 235 15.64 -2.48 9.17
C LYS A 235 16.04 -3.91 9.55
N ALA A 236 15.72 -4.35 10.75
CA ALA A 236 16.05 -5.70 11.23
C ALA A 236 15.38 -6.81 10.41
N MET A 237 14.18 -6.57 9.88
CA MET A 237 13.46 -7.56 9.08
C MET A 237 13.97 -7.66 7.64
N PHE A 238 14.25 -6.52 7.01
CA PHE A 238 14.52 -6.44 5.57
C PHE A 238 15.97 -6.15 5.21
N PHE A 239 16.75 -5.55 6.11
CA PHE A 239 18.12 -5.09 5.87
C PHE A 239 19.04 -5.40 7.06
N PRO A 240 19.12 -6.66 7.53
CA PRO A 240 19.81 -7.00 8.77
C PRO A 240 21.33 -6.73 8.75
N GLU A 241 21.93 -6.59 7.55
CA GLU A 241 23.37 -6.37 7.36
C GLU A 241 23.74 -4.92 7.00
N ALA A 242 22.76 -4.01 7.05
CA ALA A 242 22.93 -2.61 6.65
C ALA A 242 23.20 -1.66 7.84
#